data_97c59cd1de95306b4d359df6bff8a786
#
_entry.id   97c59cd1de95306b4d359df6bff8a786
#
_cell.length_a   1.000
_cell.length_b   1.000
_cell.length_c   1.000
_cell.angle_alpha   90.00
_cell.angle_beta   90.00
_cell.angle_gamma   90.00
#
_symmetry.space_group_name_H-M   'P 1'
#
loop_
_entity.id
_entity.type
_entity.pdbx_description
1 polymer ?
#
loop_
_entity_poly.entity_id
_entity_poly.type
_entity_poly.pdbx_seq_one_letter_code
_entity_poly.pdbx_strand_id
1 'polypeptide(L)'
;MLVTDPKKRITAFEVLRHSWVQFGGEAPDEPLDSLVLGRMKQFSAMKKLKKMALRVIAQRLSQEEIAGLKEMFKMIDTDNSGQITFEELQNGLQRFGANLAESEFGARMQAADIDNSGTIDYQEFIAATLHLNMTEREDSLLATFSYFDSDCSGYITQDELQKACQEFGINDIHINELMCEVDQDNDGRIDYNEFVATMHVGNPEFGKGLGSKGLTIGLMETLPVS
;
A
#
# COMPACT_ATOMS: atom_id res chain seq x y z
N MET A 1 13.83 -22.51 -12.42
CA MET A 1 12.38 -22.50 -12.17
C MET A 1 11.54 -22.43 -13.45
N LEU A 2 12.02 -21.82 -14.52
CA LEU A 2 11.25 -21.65 -15.79
C LEU A 2 11.31 -22.88 -16.72
N VAL A 3 11.50 -24.09 -16.18
CA VAL A 3 11.47 -25.32 -16.97
C VAL A 3 10.04 -25.79 -17.12
N THR A 4 9.58 -25.97 -18.37
CA THR A 4 8.21 -26.36 -18.69
C THR A 4 7.83 -27.77 -18.19
N ASP A 5 8.80 -28.70 -18.19
CA ASP A 5 8.60 -30.04 -17.64
C ASP A 5 8.66 -30.04 -16.11
N PRO A 6 7.54 -30.35 -15.40
CA PRO A 6 7.51 -30.33 -13.93
C PRO A 6 8.49 -31.29 -13.26
N LYS A 7 8.82 -32.41 -13.93
CA LYS A 7 9.76 -33.42 -13.39
C LYS A 7 11.22 -33.00 -13.46
N LYS A 8 11.53 -32.03 -14.31
CA LYS A 8 12.88 -31.45 -14.45
C LYS A 8 13.03 -30.14 -13.72
N ARG A 9 11.98 -29.68 -13.06
CA ARG A 9 11.98 -28.42 -12.32
C ARG A 9 12.68 -28.60 -11.00
N ILE A 10 13.64 -27.70 -10.71
CA ILE A 10 14.32 -27.65 -9.43
C ILE A 10 13.29 -27.57 -8.28
N THR A 11 13.45 -28.38 -7.26
CA THR A 11 12.59 -28.39 -6.08
C THR A 11 12.86 -27.18 -5.18
N ALA A 12 11.90 -26.82 -4.31
CA ALA A 12 12.08 -25.73 -3.34
C ALA A 12 13.30 -25.98 -2.44
N PHE A 13 13.56 -27.23 -2.04
CA PHE A 13 14.71 -27.62 -1.24
C PHE A 13 16.05 -27.42 -1.99
N GLU A 14 16.10 -27.77 -3.26
CA GLU A 14 17.28 -27.54 -4.11
C GLU A 14 17.51 -26.05 -4.38
N VAL A 15 16.44 -25.26 -4.54
CA VAL A 15 16.52 -23.80 -4.65
C VAL A 15 17.18 -23.19 -3.42
N LEU A 16 16.75 -23.58 -2.23
CA LEU A 16 17.33 -23.09 -0.96
C LEU A 16 18.80 -23.46 -0.78
N ARG A 17 19.28 -24.53 -1.43
CA ARG A 17 20.68 -24.96 -1.41
C ARG A 17 21.51 -24.45 -2.60
N HIS A 18 20.88 -23.79 -3.54
CA HIS A 18 21.59 -23.26 -4.71
C HIS A 18 22.54 -22.12 -4.31
N SER A 19 23.75 -22.12 -4.85
CA SER A 19 24.80 -21.12 -4.54
C SER A 19 24.31 -19.68 -4.70
N TRP A 20 23.38 -19.44 -5.60
CA TRP A 20 22.79 -18.14 -5.84
C TRP A 20 21.92 -17.61 -4.67
N VAL A 21 21.33 -18.49 -3.86
CA VAL A 21 20.40 -18.15 -2.75
C VAL A 21 21.11 -18.23 -1.39
N GLN A 22 22.26 -18.88 -1.31
CA GLN A 22 23.00 -19.06 -0.08
C GLN A 22 23.60 -17.74 0.44
N PHE A 23 23.71 -17.61 1.76
CA PHE A 23 24.37 -16.45 2.38
C PHE A 23 25.80 -16.32 1.87
N GLY A 24 26.15 -15.15 1.30
CA GLY A 24 27.43 -14.97 0.59
C GLY A 24 27.49 -15.65 -0.78
N GLY A 25 26.34 -15.99 -1.39
CA GLY A 25 26.24 -16.63 -2.69
C GLY A 25 26.30 -15.62 -3.86
N GLU A 26 26.01 -16.11 -5.07
CA GLU A 26 26.07 -15.31 -6.31
C GLU A 26 24.91 -14.31 -6.47
N ALA A 27 23.87 -14.37 -5.60
CA ALA A 27 22.81 -13.37 -5.61
C ALA A 27 23.41 -12.02 -5.22
N PRO A 28 23.11 -10.93 -5.95
CA PRO A 28 23.52 -9.62 -5.50
C PRO A 28 22.92 -9.39 -4.11
N ASP A 29 23.79 -9.08 -3.15
CA ASP A 29 23.42 -8.56 -1.83
C ASP A 29 22.85 -7.14 -1.97
N GLU A 30 21.88 -6.98 -2.87
CA GLU A 30 21.06 -5.78 -2.82
C GLU A 30 20.14 -5.90 -1.63
N PRO A 31 20.33 -5.05 -0.62
CA PRO A 31 19.53 -5.14 0.58
C PRO A 31 18.06 -5.00 0.19
N LEU A 32 17.20 -5.87 0.72
CA LEU A 32 15.73 -5.70 0.66
C LEU A 32 15.30 -4.29 1.09
N ASP A 33 16.16 -3.58 1.79
CA ASP A 33 15.97 -2.25 2.37
C ASP A 33 15.82 -1.14 1.36
N SER A 34 16.53 -1.16 0.24
CA SER A 34 16.42 -0.10 -0.75
C SER A 34 15.01 -0.03 -1.32
N LEU A 35 14.35 -1.20 -1.46
CA LEU A 35 12.96 -1.30 -1.88
C LEU A 35 12.00 -0.84 -0.78
N VAL A 36 12.21 -1.27 0.46
CA VAL A 36 11.37 -0.87 1.61
C VAL A 36 11.49 0.62 1.87
N LEU A 37 12.70 1.14 1.92
CA LEU A 37 12.94 2.57 2.07
C LEU A 37 12.32 3.39 0.93
N GLY A 38 12.43 2.91 -0.30
CA GLY A 38 11.79 3.51 -1.46
C GLY A 38 10.28 3.56 -1.32
N ARG A 39 9.67 2.46 -0.85
CA ARG A 39 8.21 2.37 -0.62
C ARG A 39 7.77 3.28 0.52
N MET A 40 8.46 3.28 1.65
CA MET A 40 8.18 4.19 2.77
C MET A 40 8.32 5.66 2.36
N LYS A 41 9.29 5.99 1.49
CA LYS A 41 9.41 7.34 0.92
C LYS A 41 8.23 7.68 0.02
N GLN A 42 7.78 6.77 -0.83
CA GLN A 42 6.59 6.95 -1.65
C GLN A 42 5.34 7.10 -0.79
N PHE A 43 5.19 6.25 0.23
CA PHE A 43 4.09 6.32 1.18
C PHE A 43 4.03 7.66 1.91
N SER A 44 5.17 8.24 2.28
CA SER A 44 5.21 9.55 2.95
C SER A 44 4.62 10.69 2.11
N ALA A 45 4.73 10.58 0.78
CA ALA A 45 4.19 11.57 -0.15
C ALA A 45 2.71 11.34 -0.53
N MET A 46 2.08 10.27 -0.04
CA MET A 46 0.69 9.94 -0.37
C MET A 46 -0.31 10.77 0.43
N LYS A 47 -1.47 11.02 -0.17
CA LYS A 47 -2.62 11.63 0.50
C LYS A 47 -3.15 10.73 1.63
N LYS A 48 -3.75 11.34 2.65
CA LYS A 48 -4.23 10.61 3.84
C LYS A 48 -5.24 9.51 3.50
N LEU A 49 -6.23 9.78 2.64
CA LEU A 49 -7.19 8.75 2.20
C LEU A 49 -6.50 7.56 1.56
N LYS A 50 -5.49 7.78 0.72
CA LYS A 50 -4.72 6.70 0.10
C LYS A 50 -3.99 5.86 1.15
N LYS A 51 -3.41 6.47 2.18
CA LYS A 51 -2.76 5.76 3.30
C LYS A 51 -3.74 4.88 4.07
N MET A 52 -4.94 5.40 4.37
CA MET A 52 -6.01 4.63 5.00
C MET A 52 -6.47 3.46 4.12
N ALA A 53 -6.65 3.70 2.83
CA ALA A 53 -7.00 2.65 1.87
C ALA A 53 -5.94 1.55 1.81
N LEU A 54 -4.65 1.90 1.83
CA LEU A 54 -3.55 0.93 1.88
C LEU A 54 -3.57 0.09 3.17
N ARG A 55 -3.95 0.69 4.31
CA ARG A 55 -4.14 -0.04 5.57
C ARG A 55 -5.28 -1.06 5.46
N VAL A 56 -6.40 -0.70 4.83
CA VAL A 56 -7.51 -1.63 4.55
C VAL A 56 -7.06 -2.77 3.63
N ILE A 57 -6.32 -2.46 2.56
CA ILE A 57 -5.79 -3.46 1.65
C ILE A 57 -4.83 -4.41 2.39
N ALA A 58 -3.93 -3.87 3.21
CA ALA A 58 -2.97 -4.65 4.00
C ALA A 58 -3.66 -5.68 4.91
N GLN A 59 -4.81 -5.35 5.49
CA GLN A 59 -5.60 -6.26 6.33
C GLN A 59 -6.20 -7.44 5.55
N ARG A 60 -6.41 -7.29 4.26
CA ARG A 60 -7.08 -8.28 3.39
C ARG A 60 -6.10 -9.19 2.66
N LEU A 61 -4.81 -8.86 2.65
CA LEU A 61 -3.80 -9.69 2.02
C LEU A 61 -3.62 -11.02 2.72
N SER A 62 -3.39 -12.06 1.94
CA SER A 62 -3.10 -13.39 2.47
C SER A 62 -1.74 -13.42 3.19
N GLN A 63 -1.60 -14.36 4.13
CA GLN A 63 -0.33 -14.55 4.85
C GLN A 63 0.84 -14.86 3.91
N GLU A 64 0.57 -15.46 2.76
CA GLU A 64 1.57 -15.79 1.75
C GLU A 64 2.07 -14.54 1.03
N GLU A 65 1.17 -13.59 0.72
CA GLU A 65 1.50 -12.33 0.03
C GLU A 65 2.36 -11.40 0.90
N ILE A 66 2.18 -11.44 2.21
CA ILE A 66 2.89 -10.57 3.17
C ILE A 66 3.98 -11.28 3.96
N ALA A 67 4.26 -12.58 3.69
CA ALA A 67 5.20 -13.37 4.48
C ALA A 67 6.58 -12.71 4.62
N GLY A 68 7.13 -12.16 3.53
CA GLY A 68 8.41 -11.46 3.55
C GLY A 68 8.40 -10.19 4.40
N LEU A 69 7.32 -9.40 4.30
CA LEU A 69 7.16 -8.18 5.08
C LEU A 69 6.94 -8.48 6.57
N LYS A 70 6.25 -9.58 6.88
CA LYS A 70 6.06 -10.06 8.26
C LYS A 70 7.37 -10.45 8.92
N GLU A 71 8.23 -11.17 8.21
CA GLU A 71 9.55 -11.51 8.74
C GLU A 71 10.43 -10.26 8.92
N MET A 72 10.34 -9.29 8.01
CA MET A 72 11.04 -8.03 8.14
C MET A 72 10.55 -7.23 9.35
N PHE A 73 9.22 -7.14 9.57
CA PHE A 73 8.66 -6.53 10.76
C PHE A 73 9.26 -7.13 12.04
N LYS A 74 9.28 -8.46 12.17
CA LYS A 74 9.85 -9.16 13.31
C LYS A 74 11.35 -8.93 13.51
N MET A 75 12.10 -8.72 12.44
CA MET A 75 13.52 -8.40 12.54
C MET A 75 13.78 -6.99 13.05
N ILE A 76 12.85 -6.07 12.82
CA ILE A 76 12.91 -4.67 13.27
C ILE A 76 12.34 -4.56 14.68
N ASP A 77 11.16 -5.15 14.95
CA ASP A 77 10.52 -5.26 16.27
C ASP A 77 11.34 -6.22 17.15
N THR A 78 12.36 -5.69 17.81
CA THR A 78 13.35 -6.50 18.54
C THR A 78 12.87 -6.98 19.90
N ASP A 79 11.96 -6.25 20.52
CA ASP A 79 11.39 -6.58 21.82
C ASP A 79 10.07 -7.39 21.70
N ASN A 80 9.62 -7.63 20.46
CA ASN A 80 8.37 -8.30 20.14
C ASN A 80 7.13 -7.65 20.79
N SER A 81 7.13 -6.33 20.87
CA SER A 81 6.00 -5.54 21.38
C SER A 81 4.81 -5.51 20.43
N GLY A 82 5.02 -5.84 19.16
CA GLY A 82 4.05 -5.71 18.08
C GLY A 82 3.99 -4.30 17.49
N GLN A 83 4.91 -3.44 17.87
CA GLN A 83 5.04 -2.06 17.42
C GLN A 83 6.52 -1.74 17.18
N ILE A 84 6.81 -0.96 16.15
CA ILE A 84 8.16 -0.50 15.86
C ILE A 84 8.33 0.91 16.38
N THR A 85 9.26 1.10 17.30
CA THR A 85 9.70 2.40 17.79
C THR A 85 10.63 3.08 16.79
N PHE A 86 10.87 4.40 16.97
CA PHE A 86 11.85 5.12 16.17
C PHE A 86 13.25 4.50 16.22
N GLU A 87 13.68 4.11 17.41
CA GLU A 87 15.00 3.50 17.62
C GLU A 87 15.12 2.13 16.94
N GLU A 88 14.09 1.32 17.00
CA GLU A 88 14.04 0.02 16.33
C GLU A 88 14.01 0.16 14.81
N LEU A 89 13.23 1.11 14.27
CA LEU A 89 13.21 1.42 12.85
C LEU A 89 14.60 1.86 12.37
N GLN A 90 15.22 2.79 13.09
CA GLN A 90 16.56 3.30 12.78
C GLN A 90 17.60 2.17 12.81
N ASN A 91 17.66 1.44 13.92
CA ASN A 91 18.61 0.35 14.10
C ASN A 91 18.37 -0.81 13.11
N GLY A 92 17.10 -1.16 12.86
CA GLY A 92 16.72 -2.17 11.90
C GLY A 92 17.18 -1.80 10.50
N LEU A 93 16.79 -0.64 10.02
CA LEU A 93 17.15 -0.18 8.67
C LEU A 93 18.67 0.03 8.49
N GLN A 94 19.40 0.47 9.54
CA GLN A 94 20.86 0.57 9.50
C GLN A 94 21.55 -0.80 9.40
N ARG A 95 21.05 -1.82 10.10
CA ARG A 95 21.57 -3.20 9.96
C ARG A 95 21.45 -3.73 8.55
N PHE A 96 20.47 -3.27 7.84
CA PHE A 96 20.27 -3.59 6.43
C PHE A 96 21.02 -2.65 5.47
N GLY A 97 21.87 -1.77 5.93
CA GLY A 97 22.73 -0.91 5.12
C GLY A 97 22.17 0.49 4.80
N ALA A 98 21.00 0.83 5.36
CA ALA A 98 20.41 2.15 5.16
C ALA A 98 21.30 3.25 5.77
N ASN A 99 21.84 4.10 4.94
CA ASN A 99 22.64 5.25 5.38
C ASN A 99 21.82 6.55 5.21
N LEU A 100 20.89 6.77 6.13
CA LEU A 100 19.98 7.92 6.13
C LEU A 100 20.32 8.86 7.28
N ALA A 101 20.04 10.16 7.09
CA ALA A 101 20.10 11.12 8.17
C ALA A 101 18.96 10.88 9.19
N GLU A 102 19.16 11.23 10.45
CA GLU A 102 18.15 11.07 11.52
C GLU A 102 16.82 11.75 11.17
N SER A 103 16.89 12.95 10.56
CA SER A 103 15.71 13.66 10.08
C SER A 103 14.90 12.89 9.02
N GLU A 104 15.58 12.08 8.19
CA GLU A 104 14.92 11.27 7.18
C GLU A 104 14.23 10.04 7.78
N PHE A 105 14.81 9.45 8.83
CA PHE A 105 14.14 8.40 9.61
C PHE A 105 12.90 8.96 10.31
N GLY A 106 13.01 10.14 10.95
CA GLY A 106 11.88 10.82 11.57
C GLY A 106 10.73 11.09 10.61
N ALA A 107 11.04 11.59 9.42
CA ALA A 107 10.03 11.85 8.39
C ALA A 107 9.33 10.56 7.92
N ARG A 108 10.05 9.43 7.81
CA ARG A 108 9.44 8.14 7.43
C ARG A 108 8.60 7.55 8.53
N MET A 109 9.09 7.65 9.77
CA MET A 109 8.35 7.24 10.97
C MET A 109 7.02 7.98 11.04
N GLN A 110 7.05 9.31 11.03
CA GLN A 110 5.86 10.15 11.08
C GLN A 110 4.89 9.88 9.90
N ALA A 111 5.42 9.55 8.73
CA ALA A 111 4.59 9.27 7.57
C ALA A 111 3.90 7.90 7.65
N ALA A 112 4.55 6.91 8.25
CA ALA A 112 4.03 5.54 8.42
C ALA A 112 3.07 5.43 9.61
N ASP A 113 3.34 6.18 10.68
CA ASP A 113 2.47 6.33 11.86
C ASP A 113 1.23 7.16 11.46
N ILE A 114 0.16 6.46 11.07
CA ILE A 114 -1.06 7.08 10.53
C ILE A 114 -1.92 7.65 11.65
N ASP A 115 -1.93 6.99 12.81
CA ASP A 115 -2.75 7.35 13.97
C ASP A 115 -2.05 8.29 14.96
N ASN A 116 -0.79 8.66 14.67
CA ASN A 116 0.08 9.49 15.52
C ASN A 116 0.29 8.88 16.91
N SER A 117 0.38 7.57 17.01
CA SER A 117 0.68 6.86 18.27
C SER A 117 2.13 7.02 18.74
N GLY A 118 3.01 7.48 17.86
CA GLY A 118 4.45 7.56 18.09
C GLY A 118 5.21 6.28 17.78
N THR A 119 4.52 5.23 17.32
CA THR A 119 5.07 3.94 16.92
C THR A 119 4.45 3.51 15.61
N ILE A 120 5.02 2.50 14.95
CA ILE A 120 4.42 1.91 13.73
C ILE A 120 3.91 0.53 14.10
N ASP A 121 2.60 0.34 14.02
CA ASP A 121 2.01 -0.98 14.20
C ASP A 121 2.28 -1.90 12.99
N TYR A 122 1.98 -3.20 13.17
CA TYR A 122 2.18 -4.18 12.11
C TYR A 122 1.43 -3.83 10.81
N GLN A 123 0.20 -3.33 10.91
CA GLN A 123 -0.63 -3.00 9.74
C GLN A 123 -0.14 -1.75 9.03
N GLU A 124 0.30 -0.75 9.77
CA GLU A 124 0.92 0.45 9.25
C GLU A 124 2.25 0.14 8.54
N PHE A 125 3.06 -0.74 9.13
CA PHE A 125 4.28 -1.19 8.49
C PHE A 125 4.01 -1.89 7.16
N ILE A 126 3.04 -2.83 7.13
CA ILE A 126 2.65 -3.49 5.88
C ILE A 126 2.12 -2.46 4.87
N ALA A 127 1.22 -1.56 5.28
CA ALA A 127 0.69 -0.51 4.40
C ALA A 127 1.79 0.38 3.81
N ALA A 128 2.76 0.81 4.64
CA ALA A 128 3.86 1.68 4.23
C ALA A 128 4.90 0.98 3.33
N THR A 129 4.97 -0.34 3.37
CA THR A 129 5.95 -1.15 2.64
C THR A 129 5.35 -1.97 1.51
N LEU A 130 4.02 -1.92 1.35
CA LEU A 130 3.30 -2.63 0.31
C LEU A 130 3.75 -2.19 -1.09
N HIS A 131 3.84 -3.14 -2.01
CA HIS A 131 4.13 -2.81 -3.40
C HIS A 131 2.88 -2.23 -4.08
N LEU A 132 3.03 -1.09 -4.77
CA LEU A 132 1.90 -0.39 -5.42
C LEU A 132 1.11 -1.27 -6.40
N ASN A 133 1.75 -2.20 -7.08
CA ASN A 133 1.05 -3.13 -7.99
C ASN A 133 0.00 -4.01 -7.30
N MET A 134 0.11 -4.22 -5.97
CA MET A 134 -0.89 -4.97 -5.21
C MET A 134 -2.12 -4.12 -4.90
N THR A 135 -1.97 -2.80 -4.96
CA THR A 135 -3.03 -1.83 -4.68
C THR A 135 -3.86 -1.47 -5.91
N GLU A 136 -3.40 -1.84 -7.11
CA GLU A 136 -4.04 -1.54 -8.39
C GLU A 136 -4.98 -2.65 -8.89
N ARG A 137 -5.06 -3.74 -8.16
CA ARG A 137 -6.00 -4.81 -8.48
C ARG A 137 -7.42 -4.29 -8.28
N GLU A 138 -8.22 -4.35 -9.34
CA GLU A 138 -9.59 -3.84 -9.35
C GLU A 138 -10.43 -4.43 -8.21
N ASP A 139 -10.27 -5.74 -7.94
CA ASP A 139 -10.94 -6.41 -6.82
C ASP A 139 -10.56 -5.80 -5.46
N SER A 140 -9.29 -5.41 -5.29
CA SER A 140 -8.81 -4.80 -4.04
C SER A 140 -9.34 -3.37 -3.89
N LEU A 141 -9.39 -2.60 -4.98
CA LEU A 141 -9.94 -1.24 -5.00
C LEU A 141 -11.43 -1.24 -4.69
N LEU A 142 -12.19 -2.12 -5.36
CA LEU A 142 -13.63 -2.25 -5.13
C LEU A 142 -13.92 -2.68 -3.69
N ALA A 143 -13.21 -3.68 -3.18
CA ALA A 143 -13.37 -4.15 -1.81
C ALA A 143 -12.98 -3.10 -0.76
N THR A 144 -12.02 -2.23 -1.09
CA THR A 144 -11.60 -1.14 -0.21
C THR A 144 -12.60 0.01 -0.25
N PHE A 145 -13.12 0.36 -1.44
CA PHE A 145 -14.20 1.33 -1.58
C PHE A 145 -15.43 0.89 -0.76
N SER A 146 -15.86 -0.37 -0.91
CA SER A 146 -16.99 -0.94 -0.14
C SER A 146 -16.75 -1.01 1.38
N TYR A 147 -15.52 -0.95 1.84
CA TYR A 147 -15.22 -0.83 3.27
C TYR A 147 -15.58 0.55 3.79
N PHE A 148 -15.30 1.61 3.00
CA PHE A 148 -15.66 2.98 3.35
C PHE A 148 -17.15 3.25 3.10
N ASP A 149 -17.69 2.84 1.96
CA ASP A 149 -19.13 2.92 1.60
C ASP A 149 -19.91 1.84 2.37
N SER A 150 -20.17 2.10 3.64
CA SER A 150 -20.75 1.12 4.57
C SER A 150 -22.24 0.86 4.34
N ASP A 151 -22.96 1.81 3.75
CA ASP A 151 -24.38 1.73 3.43
C ASP A 151 -24.65 1.28 1.99
N CYS A 152 -23.58 1.04 1.21
CA CYS A 152 -23.65 0.66 -0.21
C CYS A 152 -24.41 1.66 -1.08
N SER A 153 -24.29 2.94 -0.79
CA SER A 153 -24.91 4.02 -1.55
C SER A 153 -24.24 4.28 -2.90
N GLY A 154 -23.00 3.76 -3.08
CA GLY A 154 -22.13 4.03 -4.22
C GLY A 154 -21.26 5.27 -4.05
N TYR A 155 -21.27 5.88 -2.88
CA TYR A 155 -20.51 7.07 -2.51
C TYR A 155 -19.92 6.93 -1.11
N ILE A 156 -18.75 7.49 -0.88
CA ILE A 156 -18.20 7.64 0.47
C ILE A 156 -18.58 9.03 0.98
N THR A 157 -19.35 9.09 2.03
CA THR A 157 -19.81 10.31 2.67
C THR A 157 -18.84 10.78 3.77
N GLN A 158 -19.00 12.03 4.22
CA GLN A 158 -18.22 12.58 5.33
C GLN A 158 -18.37 11.77 6.62
N ASP A 159 -19.61 11.32 6.92
CA ASP A 159 -19.90 10.55 8.12
C ASP A 159 -19.23 9.17 8.10
N GLU A 160 -19.19 8.54 6.94
CA GLU A 160 -18.51 7.24 6.75
C GLU A 160 -16.99 7.39 6.85
N LEU A 161 -16.45 8.45 6.23
CA LEU A 161 -15.03 8.73 6.32
C LEU A 161 -14.62 9.07 7.75
N GLN A 162 -15.46 9.79 8.50
CA GLN A 162 -15.23 10.08 9.91
C GLN A 162 -15.24 8.80 10.76
N LYS A 163 -16.17 7.87 10.52
CA LYS A 163 -16.18 6.56 11.19
C LYS A 163 -14.90 5.78 10.92
N ALA A 164 -14.48 5.72 9.66
CA ALA A 164 -13.24 5.03 9.29
C ALA A 164 -12.01 5.67 9.98
N CYS A 165 -11.94 7.01 10.06
CA CYS A 165 -10.89 7.69 10.80
C CYS A 165 -10.87 7.29 12.28
N GLN A 166 -12.04 7.22 12.93
CA GLN A 166 -12.15 6.80 14.32
C GLN A 166 -11.71 5.35 14.53
N GLU A 167 -12.08 4.45 13.61
CA GLU A 167 -11.66 3.03 13.65
C GLU A 167 -10.14 2.86 13.53
N PHE A 168 -9.48 3.76 12.80
CA PHE A 168 -8.02 3.78 12.65
C PHE A 168 -7.30 4.60 13.74
N GLY A 169 -8.01 5.12 14.75
CA GLY A 169 -7.42 5.94 15.81
C GLY A 169 -7.04 7.35 15.38
N ILE A 170 -7.47 7.79 14.20
CA ILE A 170 -7.10 9.07 13.62
C ILE A 170 -8.06 10.15 14.11
N ASN A 171 -7.72 10.82 15.19
CA ASN A 171 -8.62 11.78 15.86
C ASN A 171 -8.42 13.25 15.39
N ASP A 172 -7.27 13.59 14.82
CA ASP A 172 -6.87 14.96 14.48
C ASP A 172 -7.02 15.30 12.99
N ILE A 173 -8.00 14.71 12.31
CA ILE A 173 -8.23 15.00 10.88
C ILE A 173 -9.42 15.95 10.71
N HIS A 174 -9.20 17.02 9.97
CA HIS A 174 -10.26 17.83 9.38
C HIS A 174 -10.85 17.07 8.19
N ILE A 175 -11.96 16.36 8.41
CA ILE A 175 -12.65 15.56 7.38
C ILE A 175 -12.92 16.38 6.11
N ASN A 176 -13.30 17.66 6.29
CA ASN A 176 -13.54 18.57 5.15
C ASN A 176 -12.28 18.74 4.28
N GLU A 177 -11.08 18.84 4.85
CA GLU A 177 -9.84 18.95 4.08
C GLU A 177 -9.57 17.66 3.32
N LEU A 178 -9.83 16.52 3.94
CA LEU A 178 -9.65 15.21 3.33
C LEU A 178 -10.63 14.99 2.17
N MET A 179 -11.90 15.41 2.34
CA MET A 179 -12.89 15.42 1.26
C MET A 179 -12.45 16.31 0.11
N CYS A 180 -12.09 17.58 0.37
CA CYS A 180 -11.64 18.53 -0.67
C CYS A 180 -10.39 18.06 -1.45
N GLU A 181 -9.59 17.18 -0.89
CA GLU A 181 -8.43 16.61 -1.59
C GLU A 181 -8.82 15.61 -2.68
N VAL A 182 -9.97 14.98 -2.56
CA VAL A 182 -10.39 13.82 -3.36
C VAL A 182 -11.63 14.11 -4.20
N ASP A 183 -12.63 14.75 -3.62
CA ASP A 183 -13.87 15.22 -4.26
C ASP A 183 -13.53 16.26 -5.35
N GLN A 184 -13.58 15.84 -6.61
CA GLN A 184 -13.17 16.65 -7.76
C GLN A 184 -14.31 17.52 -8.30
N ASP A 185 -15.54 17.02 -8.21
CA ASP A 185 -16.75 17.72 -8.69
C ASP A 185 -17.42 18.56 -7.60
N ASN A 186 -16.94 18.48 -6.35
CA ASN A 186 -17.39 19.20 -5.17
C ASN A 186 -18.86 18.94 -4.83
N ASP A 187 -19.33 17.71 -5.01
CA ASP A 187 -20.68 17.29 -4.64
C ASP A 187 -20.80 16.93 -3.14
N GLY A 188 -19.68 16.93 -2.41
CA GLY A 188 -19.59 16.64 -0.97
C GLY A 188 -19.51 15.17 -0.66
N ARG A 189 -19.27 14.31 -1.64
CA ARG A 189 -19.12 12.86 -1.54
C ARG A 189 -17.95 12.44 -2.40
N ILE A 190 -17.49 11.18 -2.25
CA ILE A 190 -16.45 10.60 -3.09
C ILE A 190 -17.06 9.42 -3.83
N ASP A 191 -17.12 9.51 -5.15
CA ASP A 191 -17.53 8.41 -5.99
C ASP A 191 -16.38 7.40 -6.22
N TYR A 192 -16.70 6.25 -6.83
CA TYR A 192 -15.69 5.22 -7.09
C TYR A 192 -14.58 5.70 -8.04
N ASN A 193 -14.89 6.55 -9.04
CA ASN A 193 -13.88 7.04 -9.98
C ASN A 193 -12.90 8.00 -9.32
N GLU A 194 -13.38 8.87 -8.45
CA GLU A 194 -12.55 9.79 -7.65
C GLU A 194 -11.66 9.05 -6.67
N PHE A 195 -12.23 8.02 -6.01
CA PHE A 195 -11.47 7.13 -5.16
C PHE A 195 -10.34 6.44 -5.95
N VAL A 196 -10.65 5.81 -7.08
CA VAL A 196 -9.68 5.13 -7.95
C VAL A 196 -8.64 6.11 -8.47
N ALA A 197 -9.05 7.31 -8.91
CA ALA A 197 -8.13 8.36 -9.35
C ALA A 197 -7.13 8.72 -8.25
N THR A 198 -7.58 8.82 -6.99
CA THR A 198 -6.72 9.09 -5.84
C THR A 198 -5.74 7.93 -5.59
N MET A 199 -6.19 6.69 -5.76
CA MET A 199 -5.32 5.51 -5.59
C MET A 199 -4.23 5.44 -6.67
N HIS A 200 -4.45 5.93 -7.87
CA HIS A 200 -3.47 5.95 -8.95
C HIS A 200 -2.49 7.14 -8.91
N VAL A 201 -2.77 8.20 -8.18
CA VAL A 201 -1.86 9.34 -8.03
C VAL A 201 -0.53 8.90 -7.41
N GLY A 202 0.59 9.25 -8.08
CA GLY A 202 1.94 8.93 -7.60
C GLY A 202 2.50 7.60 -8.11
N ASN A 203 1.82 6.90 -9.01
CA ASN A 203 2.37 5.73 -9.69
C ASN A 203 3.05 6.13 -11.01
N PRO A 204 4.40 5.97 -11.14
CA PRO A 204 5.13 6.38 -12.35
C PRO A 204 4.78 5.55 -13.60
N GLU A 205 4.12 4.40 -13.45
CA GLU A 205 3.75 3.55 -14.60
C GLU A 205 2.47 4.02 -15.31
N PHE A 206 1.56 4.70 -14.62
CA PHE A 206 0.30 5.17 -15.21
C PHE A 206 0.46 6.36 -16.16
N GLY A 207 1.53 7.16 -16.02
CA GLY A 207 1.81 8.30 -16.88
C GLY A 207 2.21 7.94 -18.33
N LYS A 208 2.46 6.68 -18.64
CA LYS A 208 2.90 6.23 -19.97
C LYS A 208 1.79 5.65 -20.85
N GLY A 209 0.57 5.45 -20.34
CA GLY A 209 -0.51 4.72 -21.04
C GLY A 209 -1.74 5.52 -21.43
N LEU A 210 -1.96 6.71 -20.89
CA LEU A 210 -3.14 7.56 -21.20
C LEU A 210 -2.81 8.70 -22.17
N GLY A 211 -2.21 8.34 -23.32
CA GLY A 211 -2.30 9.15 -24.51
C GLY A 211 -3.73 9.05 -25.06
N SER A 212 -4.53 10.06 -24.79
CA SER A 212 -5.72 10.48 -25.54
C SER A 212 -6.40 9.39 -26.39
N LYS A 213 -7.22 8.53 -25.76
CA LYS A 213 -8.35 7.88 -26.42
C LYS A 213 -9.57 8.07 -25.53
N GLY A 214 -10.35 9.10 -25.87
CA GLY A 214 -11.67 9.32 -25.28
C GLY A 214 -12.50 8.04 -25.38
N LEU A 215 -12.93 7.50 -24.25
CA LEU A 215 -13.99 6.50 -24.20
C LEU A 215 -15.30 7.22 -24.49
N THR A 216 -15.69 7.21 -25.75
CA THR A 216 -17.08 7.51 -26.16
C THR A 216 -17.89 6.28 -25.79
N ILE A 217 -18.61 6.35 -24.66
CA ILE A 217 -19.65 5.37 -24.35
C ILE A 217 -20.74 5.54 -25.39
N GLY A 218 -20.79 4.61 -26.36
CA GLY A 218 -21.84 4.56 -27.35
C GLY A 218 -23.18 4.29 -26.68
N LEU A 219 -24.09 5.26 -26.74
CA LEU A 219 -25.51 5.07 -26.46
C LEU A 219 -26.01 3.89 -27.33
N MET A 220 -26.65 2.94 -26.67
CA MET A 220 -27.45 1.91 -27.32
C MET A 220 -28.54 2.56 -28.18
N GLU A 221 -28.40 2.46 -29.50
CA GLU A 221 -29.48 2.75 -30.40
C GLU A 221 -30.59 1.66 -30.28
N THR A 222 -31.78 2.13 -30.03
CA THR A 222 -33.01 1.34 -29.99
C THR A 222 -33.29 0.77 -31.38
N LEU A 223 -33.44 -0.54 -31.46
CA LEU A 223 -33.92 -1.23 -32.68
C LEU A 223 -35.40 -0.89 -32.94
N PRO A 224 -35.81 -0.61 -34.17
CA PRO A 224 -37.22 -0.47 -34.53
C PRO A 224 -37.86 -1.84 -34.70
N VAL A 225 -39.03 -1.98 -34.08
CA VAL A 225 -39.96 -3.11 -34.29
C VAL A 225 -40.62 -2.94 -35.65
N SER A 226 -40.55 -3.98 -36.46
CA SER A 226 -41.47 -4.23 -37.56
C SER A 226 -41.70 -5.71 -37.70
#